data_d53651024526a4710df37b7b19da7b41
#
_entry.id   d53651024526a4710df37b7b19da7b41
#
_cell.length_a   1.000
_cell.length_b   1.000
_cell.length_c   1.000
_cell.angle_alpha   90.00
_cell.angle_beta   90.00
_cell.angle_gamma   90.00
#
_symmetry.space_group_name_H-M   'P 1'
#
loop_
_entity.id
_entity.type
_entity.pdbx_description
1 polymer ?
#
loop_
_entity_poly.entity_id
_entity_poly.type
_entity_poly.pdbx_seq_one_letter_code
_entity_poly.pdbx_strand_id
1 'polypeptide(L)'
;MIALTGTGIAALRRLAQLSILFAMASMVATAGALVLLPNAVPLGQWILIAAGAVLSVSAFVFGVMISLRRPRARRAGFVTVAACVPTAVLFGLVAFVAPDSASVFGAWMIVILAYATITTHRLVRWPTEDLPDEPKSTLAIFISYRRQDSGETVGRIHDHLLETFEEQRVFLDVDDPEAGEDYRTVIERALDRTDVVLAVIGSHWLTITDRDGRRRIDNPDDMVRIELETALAKSLRIVPLLVEGAPMPAAADVPPSLQALSYRTAMPVRPDPDFQTDMGRLVQSLIPDR
;
A
#
# COMPACT_ATOMS: atom_id res chain seq x y z
N MET A 1 -14.41 13.22 -14.09
CA MET A 1 -14.24 11.77 -14.29
C MET A 1 -13.72 11.55 -15.72
N ILE A 2 -12.40 11.62 -15.91
CA ILE A 2 -11.77 11.34 -17.21
C ILE A 2 -11.29 9.89 -17.10
N ALA A 3 -12.13 8.96 -17.57
CA ALA A 3 -11.70 7.58 -17.73
C ALA A 3 -10.43 7.60 -18.61
N LEU A 4 -9.35 6.99 -18.14
CA LEU A 4 -8.23 6.70 -19.00
C LEU A 4 -8.81 5.97 -20.23
N THR A 5 -8.75 6.64 -21.38
CA THR A 5 -9.18 6.02 -22.63
C THR A 5 -8.41 4.72 -22.78
N GLY A 6 -9.01 3.68 -23.36
CA GLY A 6 -8.35 2.39 -23.54
C GLY A 6 -6.95 2.48 -24.17
N THR A 7 -6.66 3.62 -24.82
CA THR A 7 -5.33 4.00 -25.35
C THR A 7 -4.28 4.28 -24.27
N GLY A 8 -4.64 4.84 -23.11
CA GLY A 8 -3.70 5.12 -22.03
C GLY A 8 -3.23 3.83 -21.32
N ILE A 9 -4.16 2.92 -21.04
CA ILE A 9 -3.85 1.62 -20.42
C ILE A 9 -3.00 0.76 -21.36
N ALA A 10 -3.32 0.75 -22.67
CA ALA A 10 -2.53 0.05 -23.67
C ALA A 10 -1.11 0.61 -23.79
N ALA A 11 -0.94 1.94 -23.65
CA ALA A 11 0.37 2.59 -23.67
C ALA A 11 1.23 2.19 -22.46
N LEU A 12 0.65 2.10 -21.26
CA LEU A 12 1.36 1.65 -20.06
C LEU A 12 1.76 0.17 -20.13
N ARG A 13 0.87 -0.69 -20.63
CA ARG A 13 1.21 -2.11 -20.86
C ARG A 13 2.37 -2.25 -21.83
N ARG A 14 2.38 -1.49 -22.94
CA ARG A 14 3.50 -1.50 -23.90
C ARG A 14 4.80 -1.01 -23.26
N LEU A 15 4.75 0.01 -22.40
CA LEU A 15 5.94 0.49 -21.69
C LEU A 15 6.49 -0.58 -20.73
N ALA A 16 5.63 -1.25 -19.98
CA ALA A 16 6.02 -2.36 -19.12
C ALA A 16 6.68 -3.49 -19.92
N GLN A 17 6.08 -3.90 -21.03
CA GLN A 17 6.62 -4.94 -21.91
C GLN A 17 7.98 -4.53 -22.49
N LEU A 18 8.11 -3.29 -22.95
CA LEU A 18 9.39 -2.77 -23.47
C LEU A 18 10.48 -2.75 -22.40
N SER A 19 10.15 -2.36 -21.17
CA SER A 19 11.13 -2.32 -20.07
C SER A 19 11.59 -3.73 -19.67
N ILE A 20 10.69 -4.70 -19.66
CA ILE A 20 11.01 -6.10 -19.38
C ILE A 20 11.85 -6.70 -20.51
N LEU A 21 11.46 -6.48 -21.77
CA LEU A 21 12.22 -6.96 -22.94
C LEU A 21 13.61 -6.35 -22.99
N PHE A 22 13.75 -5.05 -22.71
CA PHE A 22 15.04 -4.38 -22.64
C PHE A 22 15.92 -4.99 -21.54
N ALA A 23 15.35 -5.24 -20.35
CA ALA A 23 16.08 -5.88 -19.26
C ALA A 23 16.58 -7.28 -19.63
N MET A 24 15.73 -8.09 -20.27
CA MET A 24 16.10 -9.44 -20.72
C MET A 24 17.20 -9.40 -21.78
N ALA A 25 17.07 -8.53 -22.80
CA ALA A 25 18.08 -8.38 -23.84
C ALA A 25 19.42 -7.90 -23.25
N SER A 26 19.39 -6.95 -22.32
CA SER A 26 20.58 -6.45 -21.63
C SER A 26 21.22 -7.51 -20.74
N MET A 27 20.45 -8.35 -20.06
CA MET A 27 20.98 -9.50 -19.30
C MET A 27 21.68 -10.53 -20.21
N VAL A 28 21.05 -10.89 -21.32
CA VAL A 28 21.63 -11.83 -22.30
C VAL A 28 22.94 -11.29 -22.85
N ALA A 29 22.99 -10.02 -23.22
CA ALA A 29 24.20 -9.37 -23.73
C ALA A 29 25.30 -9.31 -22.67
N THR A 30 24.94 -8.99 -21.42
CA THR A 30 25.90 -8.96 -20.32
C THR A 30 26.48 -10.36 -20.04
N ALA A 31 25.63 -11.39 -20.02
CA ALA A 31 26.05 -12.78 -19.87
C ALA A 31 26.90 -13.26 -21.04
N GLY A 32 26.52 -12.92 -22.29
CA GLY A 32 27.29 -13.23 -23.48
C GLY A 32 28.68 -12.57 -23.49
N ALA A 33 28.77 -11.33 -23.08
CA ALA A 33 30.05 -10.64 -22.89
C ALA A 33 30.93 -11.37 -21.89
N LEU A 34 30.38 -11.86 -20.77
CA LEU A 34 31.10 -12.58 -19.74
C LEU A 34 31.70 -13.90 -20.24
N VAL A 35 30.98 -14.61 -21.10
CA VAL A 35 31.42 -15.91 -21.68
C VAL A 35 32.48 -15.75 -22.75
N LEU A 36 32.44 -14.64 -23.50
CA LEU A 36 33.36 -14.37 -24.61
C LEU A 36 34.65 -13.65 -24.19
N LEU A 37 34.76 -13.26 -22.92
CA LEU A 37 35.95 -12.54 -22.42
C LEU A 37 37.14 -13.48 -22.23
N PRO A 38 38.35 -13.10 -22.69
CA PRO A 38 39.58 -13.82 -22.41
C PRO A 38 39.95 -13.76 -20.92
N ASN A 39 40.76 -14.71 -20.44
CA ASN A 39 41.13 -14.89 -19.02
C ASN A 39 41.76 -13.68 -18.29
N ALA A 40 42.11 -12.60 -19.02
CA ALA A 40 42.63 -11.36 -18.46
C ALA A 40 41.76 -10.17 -18.94
N VAL A 41 40.70 -9.88 -18.22
CA VAL A 41 39.79 -8.78 -18.52
C VAL A 41 40.29 -7.49 -17.87
N PRO A 42 40.53 -6.39 -18.61
CA PRO A 42 40.85 -5.10 -18.02
C PRO A 42 39.72 -4.63 -17.06
N LEU A 43 40.12 -3.97 -15.96
CA LEU A 43 39.18 -3.47 -14.93
C LEU A 43 38.01 -2.66 -15.53
N GLY A 44 38.27 -1.88 -16.59
CA GLY A 44 37.24 -1.09 -17.28
C GLY A 44 36.09 -1.91 -17.88
N GLN A 45 36.35 -3.14 -18.33
CA GLN A 45 35.30 -4.01 -18.89
C GLN A 45 34.44 -4.59 -17.76
N TRP A 46 34.99 -4.89 -16.59
CA TRP A 46 34.21 -5.29 -15.42
C TRP A 46 33.27 -4.20 -14.94
N ILE A 47 33.70 -2.93 -14.99
CA ILE A 47 32.85 -1.79 -14.65
C ILE A 47 31.67 -1.68 -15.62
N LEU A 48 31.88 -1.91 -16.92
CA LEU A 48 30.80 -1.91 -17.92
C LEU A 48 29.80 -3.02 -17.69
N ILE A 49 30.27 -4.23 -17.41
CA ILE A 49 29.42 -5.38 -17.12
C ILE A 49 28.55 -5.09 -15.90
N ALA A 50 29.15 -4.56 -14.83
CA ALA A 50 28.43 -4.18 -13.62
C ALA A 50 27.39 -3.09 -13.89
N ALA A 51 27.73 -2.04 -14.64
CA ALA A 51 26.79 -0.98 -15.03
C ALA A 51 25.62 -1.50 -15.86
N GLY A 52 25.88 -2.39 -16.83
CA GLY A 52 24.85 -3.07 -17.62
C GLY A 52 23.92 -3.93 -16.76
N ALA A 53 24.46 -4.65 -15.78
CA ALA A 53 23.66 -5.45 -14.86
C ALA A 53 22.73 -4.58 -13.99
N VAL A 54 23.24 -3.48 -13.43
CA VAL A 54 22.44 -2.53 -12.64
C VAL A 54 21.32 -1.92 -13.48
N LEU A 55 21.62 -1.54 -14.73
CA LEU A 55 20.61 -0.99 -15.63
C LEU A 55 19.53 -2.03 -15.95
N SER A 56 19.92 -3.28 -16.20
CA SER A 56 18.97 -4.37 -16.49
C SER A 56 18.03 -4.62 -15.30
N VAL A 57 18.55 -4.70 -14.09
CA VAL A 57 17.75 -4.90 -12.87
C VAL A 57 16.79 -3.72 -12.66
N SER A 58 17.28 -2.48 -12.81
CA SER A 58 16.42 -1.31 -12.62
C SER A 58 15.29 -1.23 -13.65
N ALA A 59 15.59 -1.55 -14.93
CA ALA A 59 14.57 -1.59 -15.98
C ALA A 59 13.54 -2.71 -15.77
N PHE A 60 13.98 -3.87 -15.28
CA PHE A 60 13.09 -4.98 -14.93
C PHE A 60 12.15 -4.59 -13.79
N VAL A 61 12.69 -4.05 -12.69
CA VAL A 61 11.89 -3.59 -11.54
C VAL A 61 10.89 -2.53 -11.97
N PHE A 62 11.30 -1.57 -12.80
CA PHE A 62 10.40 -0.57 -13.35
C PHE A 62 9.25 -1.19 -14.15
N GLY A 63 9.55 -2.12 -15.06
CA GLY A 63 8.54 -2.82 -15.86
C GLY A 63 7.55 -3.61 -15.00
N VAL A 64 8.04 -4.32 -13.98
CA VAL A 64 7.19 -5.06 -13.04
C VAL A 64 6.32 -4.12 -12.22
N MET A 65 6.86 -3.00 -11.72
CA MET A 65 6.07 -2.02 -10.95
C MET A 65 4.95 -1.40 -11.76
N ILE A 66 5.19 -1.12 -13.07
CA ILE A 66 4.12 -0.68 -13.97
C ILE A 66 3.07 -1.78 -14.14
N SER A 67 3.50 -3.02 -14.37
CA SER A 67 2.59 -4.16 -14.58
C SER A 67 1.70 -4.40 -13.36
N LEU A 68 2.24 -4.19 -12.15
CA LEU A 68 1.52 -4.33 -10.89
C LEU A 68 0.78 -3.03 -10.46
N ARG A 69 0.76 -2.01 -11.32
CA ARG A 69 0.14 -0.70 -11.05
C ARG A 69 0.58 -0.07 -9.72
N ARG A 70 1.85 -0.23 -9.35
CA ARG A 70 2.37 0.30 -8.09
C ARG A 70 2.53 1.83 -8.17
N PRO A 71 2.12 2.60 -7.13
CA PRO A 71 2.17 4.07 -7.13
C PRO A 71 3.59 4.64 -7.27
N ARG A 72 4.61 3.86 -6.87
CA ARG A 72 6.03 4.25 -7.00
C ARG A 72 6.64 3.97 -8.38
N ALA A 73 5.88 3.40 -9.33
CA ALA A 73 6.39 3.03 -10.66
C ALA A 73 7.02 4.21 -11.41
N ARG A 74 6.41 5.40 -11.35
CA ARG A 74 6.93 6.62 -11.97
C ARG A 74 8.31 6.99 -11.42
N ARG A 75 8.51 6.94 -10.08
CA ARG A 75 9.82 7.21 -9.44
C ARG A 75 10.87 6.20 -9.87
N ALA A 76 10.52 4.90 -9.91
CA ALA A 76 11.40 3.85 -10.41
C ALA A 76 11.79 4.09 -11.89
N GLY A 77 10.87 4.58 -12.72
CA GLY A 77 11.14 4.95 -14.10
C GLY A 77 12.17 6.07 -14.24
N PHE A 78 12.06 7.14 -13.43
CA PHE A 78 13.05 8.22 -13.44
C PHE A 78 14.44 7.74 -12.98
N VAL A 79 14.51 6.88 -11.96
CA VAL A 79 15.79 6.27 -11.53
C VAL A 79 16.41 5.46 -12.66
N THR A 80 15.60 4.67 -13.38
CA THR A 80 16.08 3.89 -14.53
C THR A 80 16.63 4.79 -15.63
N VAL A 81 15.93 5.86 -15.98
CA VAL A 81 16.39 6.83 -16.99
C VAL A 81 17.67 7.52 -16.53
N ALA A 82 17.74 7.93 -15.27
CA ALA A 82 18.95 8.55 -14.71
C ALA A 82 20.17 7.60 -14.78
N ALA A 83 19.97 6.30 -14.63
CA ALA A 83 21.04 5.30 -14.78
C ALA A 83 21.46 5.08 -16.24
N CYS A 84 20.59 5.33 -17.23
CA CYS A 84 20.90 5.15 -18.64
C CYS A 84 21.99 6.11 -19.12
N VAL A 85 21.95 7.37 -18.69
CA VAL A 85 22.89 8.41 -19.18
C VAL A 85 24.35 8.09 -18.82
N PRO A 86 24.73 7.88 -17.56
CA PRO A 86 26.11 7.55 -17.23
C PRO A 86 26.55 6.22 -17.84
N THR A 87 25.65 5.24 -17.99
CA THR A 87 25.95 3.96 -18.62
C THR A 87 26.25 4.16 -20.11
N ALA A 88 25.46 4.94 -20.83
CA ALA A 88 25.69 5.24 -22.24
C ALA A 88 27.02 5.98 -22.46
N VAL A 89 27.34 6.96 -21.60
CA VAL A 89 28.62 7.69 -21.65
C VAL A 89 29.80 6.74 -21.44
N LEU A 90 29.69 5.83 -20.45
CA LEU A 90 30.72 4.84 -20.17
C LEU A 90 30.95 3.90 -21.37
N PHE A 91 29.88 3.42 -22.01
CA PHE A 91 29.99 2.61 -23.23
C PHE A 91 30.63 3.36 -24.38
N GLY A 92 30.32 4.66 -24.57
CA GLY A 92 30.94 5.51 -25.57
C GLY A 92 32.44 5.71 -25.32
N LEU A 93 32.85 5.93 -24.08
CA LEU A 93 34.27 6.08 -23.72
C LEU A 93 35.05 4.80 -23.99
N VAL A 94 34.50 3.61 -23.67
CA VAL A 94 35.20 2.36 -23.97
C VAL A 94 35.26 2.07 -25.47
N ALA A 95 34.23 2.41 -26.24
CA ALA A 95 34.27 2.29 -27.69
C ALA A 95 35.36 3.18 -28.31
N PHE A 96 35.64 4.34 -27.71
CA PHE A 96 36.70 5.24 -28.14
C PHE A 96 38.10 4.70 -27.81
N VAL A 97 38.30 4.08 -26.63
CA VAL A 97 39.59 3.58 -26.15
C VAL A 97 39.94 2.19 -26.76
N ALA A 98 38.92 1.38 -27.08
CA ALA A 98 39.09 0.03 -27.62
C ALA A 98 38.44 -0.09 -29.01
N PRO A 99 39.11 0.36 -30.08
CA PRO A 99 38.51 0.45 -31.41
C PRO A 99 38.08 -0.90 -31.99
N ASP A 100 38.68 -2.00 -31.59
CA ASP A 100 38.32 -3.34 -32.04
C ASP A 100 36.91 -3.79 -31.56
N SER A 101 36.42 -3.20 -30.47
CA SER A 101 35.10 -3.46 -29.92
C SER A 101 34.13 -2.28 -30.13
N ALA A 102 34.56 -1.23 -30.80
CA ALA A 102 33.80 0.03 -30.95
C ALA A 102 32.42 -0.16 -31.56
N SER A 103 32.27 -1.07 -32.54
CA SER A 103 30.99 -1.34 -33.19
C SER A 103 29.96 -1.93 -32.24
N VAL A 104 30.36 -2.85 -31.36
CA VAL A 104 29.47 -3.49 -30.39
C VAL A 104 29.04 -2.50 -29.30
N PHE A 105 30.01 -1.78 -28.72
CA PHE A 105 29.71 -0.81 -27.67
C PHE A 105 28.94 0.41 -28.21
N GLY A 106 29.23 0.84 -29.42
CA GLY A 106 28.48 1.92 -30.11
C GLY A 106 27.02 1.52 -30.35
N ALA A 107 26.76 0.31 -30.82
CA ALA A 107 25.41 -0.19 -31.01
C ALA A 107 24.62 -0.23 -29.68
N TRP A 108 25.22 -0.71 -28.61
CA TRP A 108 24.60 -0.71 -27.29
C TRP A 108 24.34 0.69 -26.73
N MET A 109 25.23 1.62 -26.95
CA MET A 109 25.02 3.03 -26.59
C MET A 109 23.75 3.58 -27.28
N ILE A 110 23.58 3.32 -28.55
CA ILE A 110 22.39 3.76 -29.31
C ILE A 110 21.10 3.12 -28.72
N VAL A 111 21.13 1.84 -28.39
CA VAL A 111 19.99 1.14 -27.79
C VAL A 111 19.63 1.72 -26.42
N ILE A 112 20.62 2.00 -25.57
CA ILE A 112 20.40 2.61 -24.25
C ILE A 112 19.82 4.01 -24.37
N LEU A 113 20.35 4.84 -25.28
CA LEU A 113 19.85 6.19 -25.52
C LEU A 113 18.44 6.19 -26.10
N ALA A 114 18.14 5.30 -27.04
CA ALA A 114 16.79 5.14 -27.57
C ALA A 114 15.81 4.73 -26.48
N TYR A 115 16.16 3.75 -25.65
CA TYR A 115 15.35 3.34 -24.51
C TYR A 115 15.12 4.51 -23.52
N ALA A 116 16.19 5.24 -23.16
CA ALA A 116 16.09 6.40 -22.27
C ALA A 116 15.17 7.48 -22.84
N THR A 117 15.30 7.78 -24.14
CA THR A 117 14.48 8.78 -24.84
C THR A 117 13.02 8.39 -24.86
N ILE A 118 12.71 7.14 -25.23
CA ILE A 118 11.34 6.62 -25.26
C ILE A 118 10.73 6.64 -23.86
N THR A 119 11.49 6.18 -22.87
CA THR A 119 11.01 6.11 -21.48
C THR A 119 10.79 7.50 -20.90
N THR A 120 11.71 8.44 -21.13
CA THR A 120 11.56 9.84 -20.70
C THR A 120 10.33 10.48 -21.32
N HIS A 121 10.17 10.35 -22.64
CA HIS A 121 9.00 10.89 -23.32
C HIS A 121 7.68 10.31 -22.79
N ARG A 122 7.65 9.04 -22.41
CA ARG A 122 6.50 8.38 -21.80
C ARG A 122 6.28 8.83 -20.35
N LEU A 123 7.35 9.00 -19.57
CA LEU A 123 7.28 9.48 -18.18
C LEU A 123 6.85 10.94 -18.08
N VAL A 124 7.27 11.80 -19.00
CA VAL A 124 6.84 13.20 -19.08
C VAL A 124 5.36 13.29 -19.42
N ARG A 125 4.89 12.43 -20.33
CA ARG A 125 3.47 12.32 -20.69
C ARG A 125 2.66 11.40 -19.77
N TRP A 126 3.28 10.87 -18.71
CA TRP A 126 2.56 10.11 -17.71
C TRP A 126 1.51 11.02 -17.08
N PRO A 127 0.24 10.62 -17.07
CA PRO A 127 -0.79 11.40 -16.41
C PRO A 127 -0.32 11.76 -15.00
N THR A 128 -0.25 13.04 -14.71
CA THR A 128 0.12 13.55 -13.37
C THR A 128 -0.99 13.27 -12.37
N GLU A 129 -2.19 13.04 -12.87
CA GLU A 129 -3.25 12.39 -12.10
C GLU A 129 -2.77 10.96 -11.87
N ASP A 130 -2.58 10.59 -10.63
CA ASP A 130 -2.33 9.21 -10.21
C ASP A 130 -3.21 8.30 -11.04
N LEU A 131 -2.66 7.14 -11.46
CA LEU A 131 -3.49 6.09 -12.08
C LEU A 131 -4.78 6.08 -11.29
N PRO A 132 -5.96 6.28 -11.92
CA PRO A 132 -7.18 6.40 -11.17
C PRO A 132 -7.16 5.25 -10.17
N ASP A 133 -7.09 5.60 -8.91
CA ASP A 133 -7.21 4.63 -7.85
C ASP A 133 -8.37 3.74 -8.29
N GLU A 134 -8.21 2.44 -8.22
CA GLU A 134 -9.37 1.55 -8.40
C GLU A 134 -10.47 2.20 -7.58
N PRO A 135 -11.68 2.41 -8.16
CA PRO A 135 -12.70 3.21 -7.48
C PRO A 135 -12.78 2.72 -6.05
N LYS A 136 -12.37 3.57 -5.12
CA LYS A 136 -12.34 3.22 -3.70
C LYS A 136 -13.74 2.76 -3.31
N SER A 137 -13.80 1.77 -2.46
CA SER A 137 -15.07 1.27 -1.97
C SER A 137 -15.82 2.39 -1.24
N THR A 138 -17.10 2.55 -1.55
CA THR A 138 -17.99 3.49 -0.89
C THR A 138 -18.55 2.96 0.44
N LEU A 139 -18.07 1.80 0.90
CA LEU A 139 -18.46 1.21 2.17
C LEU A 139 -18.10 2.15 3.32
N ALA A 140 -19.07 2.48 4.15
CA ALA A 140 -18.88 3.34 5.30
C ALA A 140 -18.46 2.54 6.53
N ILE A 141 -17.30 2.86 7.08
CA ILE A 141 -16.66 2.15 8.19
C ILE A 141 -16.56 3.08 9.40
N PHE A 142 -17.08 2.63 10.53
CA PHE A 142 -16.90 3.29 11.81
C PHE A 142 -15.93 2.50 12.68
N ILE A 143 -14.90 3.15 13.24
CA ILE A 143 -13.91 2.51 14.10
C ILE A 143 -14.13 2.93 15.53
N SER A 144 -14.65 1.99 16.34
CA SER A 144 -14.84 2.14 17.78
C SER A 144 -13.62 1.61 18.53
N TYR A 145 -12.98 2.44 19.32
CA TYR A 145 -11.75 2.07 20.02
C TYR A 145 -11.54 2.86 21.33
N ARG A 146 -10.65 2.39 22.18
CA ARG A 146 -10.19 3.13 23.35
C ARG A 146 -8.84 3.76 23.09
N ARG A 147 -8.77 5.09 22.99
CA ARG A 147 -7.53 5.83 22.69
C ARG A 147 -6.36 5.44 23.61
N GLN A 148 -6.65 5.18 24.89
CA GLN A 148 -5.63 4.79 25.88
C GLN A 148 -5.17 3.34 25.76
N ASP A 149 -5.90 2.50 25.04
CA ASP A 149 -5.62 1.07 24.88
C ASP A 149 -4.95 0.77 23.52
N SER A 150 -5.49 1.30 22.44
CA SER A 150 -5.14 0.88 21.08
C SER A 150 -4.94 2.04 20.08
N GLY A 151 -4.79 3.28 20.57
CA GLY A 151 -4.77 4.47 19.70
C GLY A 151 -3.68 4.46 18.64
N GLU A 152 -2.47 4.00 18.94
CA GLU A 152 -1.38 3.92 17.98
C GLU A 152 -1.66 2.89 16.89
N THR A 153 -2.13 1.71 17.29
CA THR A 153 -2.50 0.63 16.34
C THR A 153 -3.67 1.05 15.47
N VAL A 154 -4.66 1.77 16.02
CA VAL A 154 -5.80 2.29 15.27
C VAL A 154 -5.39 3.31 14.22
N GLY A 155 -4.44 4.19 14.49
CA GLY A 155 -3.89 5.09 13.49
C GLY A 155 -3.35 4.34 12.27
N ARG A 156 -2.60 3.27 12.50
CA ARG A 156 -2.07 2.41 11.42
C ARG A 156 -3.18 1.66 10.67
N ILE A 157 -4.21 1.18 11.37
CA ILE A 157 -5.38 0.54 10.76
C ILE A 157 -6.10 1.54 9.86
N HIS A 158 -6.36 2.74 10.35
CA HIS A 158 -7.01 3.81 9.60
C HIS A 158 -6.24 4.15 8.32
N ASP A 159 -4.93 4.42 8.41
CA ASP A 159 -4.09 4.73 7.26
C ASP A 159 -4.14 3.63 6.18
N HIS A 160 -4.15 2.36 6.62
CA HIS A 160 -4.24 1.24 5.69
C HIS A 160 -5.63 1.14 5.03
N LEU A 161 -6.69 1.41 5.77
CA LEU A 161 -8.05 1.43 5.21
C LEU A 161 -8.22 2.52 4.17
N LEU A 162 -7.58 3.68 4.34
CA LEU A 162 -7.61 4.78 3.36
C LEU A 162 -6.95 4.43 2.02
N GLU A 163 -6.17 3.34 1.95
CA GLU A 163 -5.65 2.84 0.67
C GLU A 163 -6.78 2.26 -0.22
N THR A 164 -7.86 1.75 0.37
CA THR A 164 -8.93 1.03 -0.32
C THR A 164 -10.28 1.73 -0.25
N PHE A 165 -10.57 2.44 0.85
CA PHE A 165 -11.84 3.10 1.11
C PHE A 165 -11.70 4.62 0.95
N GLU A 166 -12.80 5.30 0.63
CA GLU A 166 -12.83 6.77 0.57
C GLU A 166 -12.64 7.35 1.97
N GLU A 167 -11.83 8.41 2.09
CA GLU A 167 -11.54 9.09 3.36
C GLU A 167 -12.83 9.53 4.08
N GLN A 168 -13.80 10.05 3.34
CA GLN A 168 -15.10 10.48 3.88
C GLN A 168 -15.99 9.32 4.34
N ARG A 169 -15.54 8.08 4.18
CA ARG A 169 -16.26 6.87 4.54
C ARG A 169 -15.61 6.08 5.67
N VAL A 170 -14.43 6.50 6.14
CA VAL A 170 -13.76 5.87 7.29
C VAL A 170 -13.79 6.85 8.44
N PHE A 171 -14.63 6.57 9.43
CA PHE A 171 -14.83 7.42 10.61
C PHE A 171 -14.08 6.83 11.79
N LEU A 172 -13.15 7.60 12.34
CA LEU A 172 -12.58 7.33 13.66
C LEU A 172 -13.48 7.99 14.67
N ASP A 173 -13.83 7.28 15.75
CA ASP A 173 -14.44 7.86 16.93
C ASP A 173 -15.03 9.26 16.70
N VAL A 174 -16.16 9.63 17.19
CA VAL A 174 -16.76 10.93 16.87
C VAL A 174 -15.80 12.03 17.34
N ASP A 175 -14.84 12.39 16.46
CA ASP A 175 -13.91 13.47 16.70
C ASP A 175 -14.68 14.80 16.79
N ASP A 176 -14.63 15.43 17.96
CA ASP A 176 -15.19 16.73 18.31
C ASP A 176 -16.67 16.92 17.96
N PRO A 177 -17.61 16.53 18.84
CA PRO A 177 -18.95 17.06 18.77
C PRO A 177 -18.87 18.60 18.81
N GLU A 178 -19.63 19.26 17.95
CA GLU A 178 -19.73 20.72 18.02
C GLU A 178 -20.05 21.14 19.46
N ALA A 179 -19.39 22.19 19.94
CA ALA A 179 -19.56 22.62 21.31
C ALA A 179 -21.04 22.86 21.65
N GLY A 180 -21.60 22.01 22.54
CA GLY A 180 -23.00 22.05 22.96
C GLY A 180 -23.91 20.99 22.31
N GLU A 181 -23.44 20.17 21.39
CA GLU A 181 -24.20 18.99 20.92
C GLU A 181 -24.20 17.85 21.93
N ASP A 182 -25.31 17.13 21.99
CA ASP A 182 -25.38 15.88 22.73
C ASP A 182 -24.60 14.79 21.96
N TYR A 183 -23.49 14.31 22.55
CA TYR A 183 -22.62 13.31 21.95
C TYR A 183 -23.36 12.02 21.56
N ARG A 184 -24.44 11.65 22.24
CA ARG A 184 -25.27 10.47 21.92
C ARG A 184 -25.94 10.64 20.55
N THR A 185 -26.46 11.85 20.29
CA THR A 185 -27.07 12.20 19.00
C THR A 185 -26.02 12.20 17.88
N VAL A 186 -24.80 12.62 18.18
CA VAL A 186 -23.71 12.63 17.21
C VAL A 186 -23.29 11.20 16.84
N ILE A 187 -23.13 10.31 17.85
CA ILE A 187 -22.86 8.88 17.65
C ILE A 187 -23.98 8.25 16.81
N GLU A 188 -25.22 8.49 17.15
CA GLU A 188 -26.39 7.93 16.45
C GLU A 188 -26.38 8.32 14.96
N ARG A 189 -26.15 9.60 14.66
CA ARG A 189 -26.04 10.11 13.29
C ARG A 189 -24.84 9.53 12.52
N ALA A 190 -23.72 9.30 13.19
CA ALA A 190 -22.55 8.68 12.57
C ALA A 190 -22.86 7.21 12.20
N LEU A 191 -23.47 6.47 13.13
CA LEU A 191 -23.85 5.08 12.92
C LEU A 191 -24.99 4.89 11.91
N ASP A 192 -25.88 5.89 11.72
CA ASP A 192 -26.91 5.88 10.68
C ASP A 192 -26.34 5.85 9.25
N ARG A 193 -25.10 6.31 9.09
CA ARG A 193 -24.39 6.36 7.81
C ARG A 193 -23.32 5.29 7.67
N THR A 194 -23.27 4.36 8.63
CA THR A 194 -22.24 3.32 8.75
C THR A 194 -22.77 2.00 8.27
N ASP A 195 -21.99 1.32 7.43
CA ASP A 195 -22.28 -0.05 6.96
C ASP A 195 -21.63 -1.10 7.86
N VAL A 196 -20.44 -0.80 8.38
CA VAL A 196 -19.65 -1.72 9.20
C VAL A 196 -19.00 -0.98 10.36
N VAL A 197 -19.07 -1.56 11.56
CA VAL A 197 -18.36 -1.09 12.75
C VAL A 197 -17.17 -2.01 13.01
N LEU A 198 -15.97 -1.46 13.10
CA LEU A 198 -14.78 -2.15 13.58
C LEU A 198 -14.62 -1.88 15.06
N ALA A 199 -14.86 -2.90 15.90
CA ALA A 199 -14.67 -2.80 17.35
C ALA A 199 -13.23 -3.19 17.70
N VAL A 200 -12.34 -2.22 17.89
CA VAL A 200 -10.93 -2.49 18.20
C VAL A 200 -10.77 -2.79 19.70
N ILE A 201 -10.30 -3.98 19.98
CA ILE A 201 -10.16 -4.55 21.32
C ILE A 201 -8.67 -4.79 21.58
N GLY A 202 -8.08 -3.98 22.44
CA GLY A 202 -6.71 -4.13 22.90
C GLY A 202 -6.63 -4.86 24.24
N SER A 203 -5.42 -5.04 24.73
CA SER A 203 -5.12 -5.84 25.94
C SER A 203 -5.75 -5.30 27.22
N HIS A 204 -6.04 -3.99 27.27
CA HIS A 204 -6.64 -3.33 28.45
C HIS A 204 -8.11 -2.92 28.23
N TRP A 205 -8.72 -3.28 27.09
CA TRP A 205 -10.06 -2.84 26.72
C TRP A 205 -11.12 -3.06 27.81
N LEU A 206 -11.07 -4.22 28.51
CA LEU A 206 -11.97 -4.56 29.62
C LEU A 206 -11.56 -3.92 30.96
N THR A 207 -10.27 -3.66 31.16
CA THR A 207 -9.72 -3.33 32.48
C THR A 207 -9.51 -1.84 32.70
N ILE A 208 -9.58 -1.01 31.67
CA ILE A 208 -9.49 0.45 31.80
C ILE A 208 -10.59 0.94 32.75
N THR A 209 -10.17 1.72 33.74
CA THR A 209 -11.03 2.28 34.77
C THR A 209 -11.26 3.78 34.56
N ASP A 210 -12.35 4.28 35.12
CA ASP A 210 -12.62 5.70 35.30
C ASP A 210 -11.85 6.27 36.53
N ARG A 211 -12.11 7.53 36.86
CA ARG A 211 -11.47 8.21 37.99
C ARG A 211 -11.84 7.61 39.34
N ASP A 212 -12.96 6.90 39.42
CA ASP A 212 -13.47 6.24 40.62
C ASP A 212 -13.00 4.79 40.74
N GLY A 213 -12.14 4.33 39.82
CA GLY A 213 -11.62 2.96 39.79
C GLY A 213 -12.60 1.91 39.25
N ARG A 214 -13.73 2.31 38.67
CA ARG A 214 -14.70 1.39 38.08
C ARG A 214 -14.33 1.13 36.63
N ARG A 215 -14.54 -0.10 36.15
CA ARG A 215 -14.30 -0.41 34.74
C ARG A 215 -15.18 0.48 33.86
N ARG A 216 -14.58 1.12 32.89
CA ARG A 216 -15.30 2.04 32.00
C ARG A 216 -16.40 1.33 31.21
N ILE A 217 -16.18 0.06 30.84
CA ILE A 217 -17.18 -0.72 30.09
C ILE A 217 -18.47 -0.94 30.89
N ASP A 218 -18.42 -0.90 32.23
CA ASP A 218 -19.58 -1.03 33.08
C ASP A 218 -20.37 0.28 33.24
N ASN A 219 -19.76 1.41 32.89
CA ASN A 219 -20.42 2.71 32.92
C ASN A 219 -21.36 2.88 31.71
N PRO A 220 -22.66 3.12 31.90
CA PRO A 220 -23.60 3.33 30.79
C PRO A 220 -23.36 4.63 29.99
N ASP A 221 -22.57 5.55 30.54
CA ASP A 221 -22.17 6.78 29.85
C ASP A 221 -20.78 6.68 29.19
N ASP A 222 -20.16 5.50 29.16
CA ASP A 222 -18.92 5.28 28.45
C ASP A 222 -19.16 5.30 26.93
N MET A 223 -18.42 6.15 26.20
CA MET A 223 -18.63 6.37 24.78
C MET A 223 -18.51 5.09 23.96
N VAL A 224 -17.46 4.30 24.15
CA VAL A 224 -17.24 3.04 23.43
C VAL A 224 -18.39 2.06 23.70
N ARG A 225 -18.92 2.03 24.92
CA ARG A 225 -20.10 1.23 25.26
C ARG A 225 -21.32 1.71 24.48
N ILE A 226 -21.59 3.01 24.47
CA ILE A 226 -22.74 3.61 23.75
C ILE A 226 -22.64 3.34 22.25
N GLU A 227 -21.45 3.48 21.66
CA GLU A 227 -21.21 3.18 20.22
C GLU A 227 -21.59 1.73 19.90
N LEU A 228 -21.08 0.78 20.68
CA LEU A 228 -21.32 -0.63 20.43
C LEU A 228 -22.76 -1.05 20.76
N GLU A 229 -23.37 -0.53 21.83
CA GLU A 229 -24.79 -0.75 22.12
C GLU A 229 -25.70 -0.22 21.01
N THR A 230 -25.41 0.99 20.51
CA THR A 230 -26.16 1.59 19.39
C THR A 230 -26.00 0.79 18.12
N ALA A 231 -24.75 0.37 17.81
CA ALA A 231 -24.47 -0.47 16.65
C ALA A 231 -25.20 -1.82 16.71
N LEU A 232 -25.23 -2.45 17.89
CA LEU A 232 -25.96 -3.71 18.09
C LEU A 232 -27.47 -3.50 17.95
N ALA A 233 -28.03 -2.44 18.54
CA ALA A 233 -29.45 -2.10 18.43
C ALA A 233 -29.89 -1.84 16.98
N LYS A 234 -29.04 -1.20 16.18
CA LYS A 234 -29.24 -0.96 14.74
C LYS A 234 -28.96 -2.20 13.88
N SER A 235 -28.57 -3.32 14.48
CA SER A 235 -28.19 -4.56 13.76
C SER A 235 -27.08 -4.36 12.73
N LEU A 236 -26.19 -3.39 12.95
CA LEU A 236 -25.03 -3.16 12.08
C LEU A 236 -24.09 -4.37 12.09
N ARG A 237 -23.36 -4.54 11.01
CA ARG A 237 -22.27 -5.50 10.94
C ARG A 237 -21.14 -5.01 11.85
N ILE A 238 -20.84 -5.75 12.92
CA ILE A 238 -19.73 -5.46 13.82
C ILE A 238 -18.67 -6.52 13.64
N VAL A 239 -17.42 -6.08 13.38
CA VAL A 239 -16.24 -6.93 13.26
C VAL A 239 -15.29 -6.58 14.41
N PRO A 240 -15.14 -7.45 15.41
CA PRO A 240 -14.14 -7.25 16.45
C PRO A 240 -12.73 -7.43 15.87
N LEU A 241 -11.86 -6.46 16.13
CA LEU A 241 -10.44 -6.52 15.77
C LEU A 241 -9.62 -6.68 17.05
N LEU A 242 -8.94 -7.81 17.17
CA LEU A 242 -8.10 -8.11 18.33
C LEU A 242 -6.68 -7.62 18.06
N VAL A 243 -6.26 -6.60 18.78
CA VAL A 243 -4.92 -6.00 18.63
C VAL A 243 -4.06 -6.35 19.86
N GLU A 244 -2.73 -6.30 19.69
CA GLU A 244 -1.76 -6.52 20.78
C GLU A 244 -1.94 -7.86 21.53
N GLY A 245 -2.43 -8.88 20.83
CA GLY A 245 -2.66 -10.18 21.41
C GLY A 245 -3.86 -10.28 22.37
N ALA A 246 -4.75 -9.27 22.34
CA ALA A 246 -5.95 -9.27 23.19
C ALA A 246 -6.84 -10.49 22.89
N PRO A 247 -7.39 -11.14 23.91
CA PRO A 247 -8.41 -12.17 23.72
C PRO A 247 -9.77 -11.53 23.45
N MET A 248 -10.65 -12.29 22.79
CA MET A 248 -12.06 -11.88 22.67
C MET A 248 -12.71 -11.84 24.06
N PRO A 249 -13.39 -10.74 24.46
CA PRO A 249 -14.11 -10.66 25.71
C PRO A 249 -15.16 -11.77 25.84
N ALA A 250 -15.19 -12.46 26.98
CA ALA A 250 -16.24 -13.42 27.24
C ALA A 250 -17.58 -12.72 27.55
N ALA A 251 -18.70 -13.37 27.25
CA ALA A 251 -20.03 -12.79 27.51
C ALA A 251 -20.29 -12.45 28.99
N ALA A 252 -19.62 -13.17 29.90
CA ALA A 252 -19.70 -12.91 31.32
C ALA A 252 -18.89 -11.66 31.78
N ASP A 253 -17.94 -11.22 30.97
CA ASP A 253 -17.02 -10.11 31.31
C ASP A 253 -17.53 -8.75 30.84
N VAL A 254 -18.60 -8.73 30.05
CA VAL A 254 -19.20 -7.52 29.50
C VAL A 254 -20.64 -7.32 30.02
N PRO A 255 -21.14 -6.07 30.01
CA PRO A 255 -22.54 -5.81 30.34
C PRO A 255 -23.52 -6.61 29.48
N PRO A 256 -24.71 -6.95 29.99
CA PRO A 256 -25.72 -7.72 29.24
C PRO A 256 -26.01 -7.16 27.84
N SER A 257 -26.02 -5.85 27.70
CA SER A 257 -26.24 -5.14 26.43
C SER A 257 -25.15 -5.37 25.37
N LEU A 258 -23.95 -5.76 25.78
CA LEU A 258 -22.81 -6.02 24.89
C LEU A 258 -22.52 -7.51 24.67
N GLN A 259 -23.24 -8.42 25.34
CA GLN A 259 -22.97 -9.87 25.24
C GLN A 259 -23.01 -10.38 23.80
N ALA A 260 -23.85 -9.79 22.95
CA ALA A 260 -23.95 -10.16 21.53
C ALA A 260 -22.62 -9.92 20.78
N LEU A 261 -21.77 -9.02 21.25
CA LEU A 261 -20.42 -8.79 20.68
C LEU A 261 -19.55 -10.03 20.85
N SER A 262 -19.58 -10.68 22.01
CA SER A 262 -18.76 -11.85 22.34
C SER A 262 -18.99 -13.07 21.43
N TYR A 263 -20.11 -13.11 20.72
CA TYR A 263 -20.45 -14.17 19.77
C TYR A 263 -20.09 -13.82 18.31
N ARG A 264 -19.48 -12.66 18.07
CA ARG A 264 -19.02 -12.27 16.73
C ARG A 264 -17.66 -12.91 16.42
N THR A 265 -17.49 -13.31 15.18
CA THR A 265 -16.18 -13.78 14.71
C THR A 265 -15.20 -12.62 14.68
N ALA A 266 -14.17 -12.69 15.50
CA ALA A 266 -13.12 -11.68 15.59
C ALA A 266 -11.99 -11.93 14.59
N MET A 267 -11.29 -10.86 14.21
CA MET A 267 -10.10 -10.93 13.38
C MET A 267 -8.89 -10.40 14.16
N PRO A 268 -7.76 -11.12 14.17
CA PRO A 268 -6.54 -10.60 14.74
C PRO A 268 -5.93 -9.53 13.83
N VAL A 269 -5.38 -8.48 14.43
CA VAL A 269 -4.50 -7.51 13.77
C VAL A 269 -3.19 -7.48 14.56
N ARG A 270 -2.24 -8.30 14.13
CA ARG A 270 -0.95 -8.48 14.79
C ARG A 270 0.03 -7.38 14.37
N PRO A 271 1.05 -7.10 15.19
CA PRO A 271 2.12 -6.19 14.76
C PRO A 271 2.95 -6.79 13.61
N ASP A 272 3.90 -6.01 13.09
CA ASP A 272 4.82 -6.51 12.06
C ASP A 272 5.59 -7.77 12.54
N PRO A 273 5.82 -8.77 11.64
CA PRO A 273 5.62 -8.69 10.19
C PRO A 273 4.21 -9.04 9.67
N ASP A 274 3.28 -9.41 10.53
CA ASP A 274 1.97 -9.94 10.14
C ASP A 274 0.92 -8.85 9.83
N PHE A 275 1.14 -7.60 10.23
CA PHE A 275 0.19 -6.51 10.12
C PHE A 275 -0.41 -6.36 8.71
N GLN A 276 0.44 -6.33 7.68
CA GLN A 276 -0.01 -6.17 6.29
C GLN A 276 -0.88 -7.34 5.81
N THR A 277 -0.55 -8.56 6.27
CA THR A 277 -1.31 -9.75 5.91
C THR A 277 -2.69 -9.74 6.57
N ASP A 278 -2.74 -9.39 7.85
CA ASP A 278 -4.00 -9.34 8.61
C ASP A 278 -4.90 -8.22 8.09
N MET A 279 -4.35 -7.04 7.79
CA MET A 279 -5.09 -5.95 7.17
C MET A 279 -5.62 -6.31 5.77
N GLY A 280 -4.82 -6.99 4.95
CA GLY A 280 -5.29 -7.49 3.65
C GLY A 280 -6.49 -8.44 3.77
N ARG A 281 -6.47 -9.33 4.78
CA ARG A 281 -7.61 -10.22 5.07
C ARG A 281 -8.84 -9.43 5.55
N LEU A 282 -8.63 -8.40 6.39
CA LEU A 282 -9.71 -7.53 6.84
C LEU A 282 -10.36 -6.85 5.64
N VAL A 283 -9.59 -6.16 4.81
CA VAL A 283 -10.09 -5.46 3.61
C VAL A 283 -10.87 -6.42 2.71
N GLN A 284 -10.32 -7.62 2.44
CA GLN A 284 -10.99 -8.63 1.63
C GLN A 284 -12.32 -9.07 2.25
N SER A 285 -12.41 -9.19 3.58
CA SER A 285 -13.64 -9.56 4.27
C SER A 285 -14.71 -8.47 4.22
N LEU A 286 -14.31 -7.19 4.11
CA LEU A 286 -15.22 -6.05 4.09
C LEU A 286 -15.85 -5.81 2.72
N ILE A 287 -15.11 -6.10 1.65
CA ILE A 287 -15.60 -5.95 0.28
C ILE A 287 -16.41 -7.20 -0.07
N PRO A 288 -17.72 -7.07 -0.35
CA PRO A 288 -18.51 -8.23 -0.78
C PRO A 288 -17.94 -8.79 -2.09
N ASP A 289 -17.87 -10.11 -2.19
CA ASP A 289 -17.56 -10.79 -3.45
C ASP A 289 -18.51 -10.29 -4.54
N ARG A 290 -17.93 -9.77 -5.63
CA ARG A 290 -18.67 -9.33 -6.82
C ARG A 290 -19.11 -10.53 -7.65
#